data_023fbf9baed1c49ccfcd06fe8978ca88
#
_entry.id   023fbf9baed1c49ccfcd06fe8978ca88
#
_cell.length_a   1.000
_cell.length_b   1.000
_cell.length_c   1.000
_cell.angle_alpha   90.00
_cell.angle_beta   90.00
_cell.angle_gamma   90.00
#
_symmetry.space_group_name_H-M   'P 1'
#
loop_
_entity.id
_entity.type
_entity.pdbx_description
1 polymer ?
#
loop_
_entity_poly.entity_id
_entity_poly.type
_entity_poly.pdbx_seq_one_letter_code
_entity_poly.pdbx_strand_id
1 'polypeptide(L)'
;MTETTESERAVPAAPPSEKITVALIEDNRLVREGITTLLHRFPDIEVFTAEPGDHESLRGSEDPHVILLDLALEKGDSLQVATKLRHDFPDAGLIVMDLLPFEEDLVEFVGVGVAGFVMKDATLDDLVATIRSVAMGAEVLPPQLVGSLFSEIAREALSTGGPEVLDSVRMTSREREVIDLIAEGLSNKAIGNRLQISTHTVKSHLRNIMEKLNLHSRLQIAVHYAHDGSEMG
;
A
#
# COMPACT_ATOMS: atom_id res chain seq x y z
N MET A 1 -46.97 -7.93 -40.52
CA MET A 1 -46.72 -8.49 -39.19
C MET A 1 -45.39 -9.22 -39.28
N THR A 2 -44.34 -8.55 -38.93
CA THR A 2 -42.95 -9.10 -38.88
C THR A 2 -42.44 -8.80 -37.51
N GLU A 3 -42.37 -9.83 -36.67
CA GLU A 3 -41.76 -9.81 -35.34
C GLU A 3 -40.23 -9.77 -35.52
N THR A 4 -39.64 -8.69 -35.02
CA THR A 4 -38.22 -8.54 -34.91
C THR A 4 -37.82 -9.07 -33.54
N THR A 5 -37.22 -10.25 -33.48
CA THR A 5 -36.63 -10.83 -32.28
C THR A 5 -35.32 -10.11 -31.98
N GLU A 6 -35.31 -9.20 -31.01
CA GLU A 6 -34.08 -8.65 -30.43
C GLU A 6 -33.33 -9.75 -29.66
N SER A 7 -32.23 -10.19 -30.26
CA SER A 7 -31.27 -11.07 -29.61
C SER A 7 -30.54 -10.31 -28.54
N GLU A 8 -30.93 -10.55 -27.27
CA GLU A 8 -30.26 -10.08 -26.07
C GLU A 8 -28.82 -10.64 -26.04
N ARG A 9 -27.86 -9.80 -26.42
CA ARG A 9 -26.44 -10.11 -26.29
C ARG A 9 -26.11 -10.21 -24.81
N ALA A 10 -25.97 -11.42 -24.31
CA ALA A 10 -25.41 -11.70 -23.01
C ALA A 10 -24.00 -11.09 -22.95
N VAL A 11 -23.82 -10.08 -22.10
CA VAL A 11 -22.50 -9.56 -21.75
C VAL A 11 -21.73 -10.70 -21.07
N PRO A 12 -20.57 -11.10 -21.58
CA PRO A 12 -19.79 -12.15 -20.93
C PRO A 12 -19.45 -11.68 -19.52
N ALA A 13 -19.81 -12.50 -18.52
CA ALA A 13 -19.39 -12.29 -17.14
C ALA A 13 -17.87 -12.16 -17.13
N ALA A 14 -17.37 -11.06 -16.55
CA ALA A 14 -15.95 -10.90 -16.29
C ALA A 14 -15.48 -12.12 -15.48
N PRO A 15 -14.28 -12.66 -15.73
CA PRO A 15 -13.75 -13.76 -14.94
C PRO A 15 -13.72 -13.32 -13.47
N PRO A 16 -13.90 -14.25 -12.52
CA PRO A 16 -13.86 -13.91 -11.11
C PRO A 16 -12.52 -13.22 -10.84
N SER A 17 -12.56 -11.94 -10.49
CA SER A 17 -11.38 -11.24 -10.04
C SER A 17 -10.92 -11.96 -8.78
N GLU A 18 -9.65 -12.32 -8.72
CA GLU A 18 -9.00 -12.89 -7.56
C GLU A 18 -9.39 -12.06 -6.34
N LYS A 19 -9.93 -12.73 -5.29
CA LYS A 19 -10.39 -12.04 -4.10
C LYS A 19 -9.21 -11.37 -3.40
N ILE A 20 -9.45 -10.18 -2.87
CA ILE A 20 -8.48 -9.48 -2.03
C ILE A 20 -8.53 -10.13 -0.65
N THR A 21 -7.47 -10.82 -0.25
CA THR A 21 -7.33 -11.37 1.10
C THR A 21 -6.80 -10.28 2.04
N VAL A 22 -7.53 -10.05 3.12
CA VAL A 22 -7.25 -9.00 4.12
C VAL A 22 -7.05 -9.63 5.49
N ALA A 23 -5.88 -9.40 6.08
CA ALA A 23 -5.60 -9.74 7.47
C ALA A 23 -5.91 -8.52 8.36
N LEU A 24 -6.70 -8.70 9.40
CA LEU A 24 -7.03 -7.64 10.36
C LEU A 24 -6.37 -7.91 11.70
N ILE A 25 -5.54 -6.97 12.16
CA ILE A 25 -4.89 -6.95 13.48
C ILE A 25 -5.52 -5.85 14.30
N GLU A 26 -6.36 -6.24 15.23
CA GLU A 26 -7.15 -5.39 16.10
C GLU A 26 -7.35 -6.12 17.42
N ASP A 27 -7.01 -5.54 18.56
CA ASP A 27 -7.12 -6.19 19.85
C ASP A 27 -8.50 -5.98 20.51
N ASN A 28 -9.20 -4.89 20.19
CA ASN A 28 -10.56 -4.68 20.63
C ASN A 28 -11.53 -5.63 19.90
N ARG A 29 -12.02 -6.62 20.61
CA ARG A 29 -12.91 -7.65 20.05
C ARG A 29 -14.14 -7.08 19.34
N LEU A 30 -14.77 -6.06 19.91
CA LEU A 30 -15.99 -5.47 19.33
C LEU A 30 -15.69 -4.79 17.99
N VAL A 31 -14.57 -4.03 17.93
CA VAL A 31 -14.12 -3.35 16.71
C VAL A 31 -13.74 -4.38 15.65
N ARG A 32 -12.97 -5.41 16.02
CA ARG A 32 -12.56 -6.50 15.13
C ARG A 32 -13.77 -7.23 14.52
N GLU A 33 -14.74 -7.66 15.34
CA GLU A 33 -15.97 -8.31 14.87
C GLU A 33 -16.80 -7.36 13.99
N GLY A 34 -16.86 -6.07 14.33
CA GLY A 34 -17.56 -5.04 13.57
C GLY A 34 -16.97 -4.84 12.18
N ILE A 35 -15.66 -4.59 12.09
CA ILE A 35 -14.95 -4.39 10.82
C ILE A 35 -15.08 -5.65 9.94
N THR A 36 -14.85 -6.82 10.52
CA THR A 36 -14.99 -8.11 9.81
C THR A 36 -16.39 -8.28 9.22
N THR A 37 -17.43 -8.01 10.02
CA THR A 37 -18.83 -8.11 9.58
C THR A 37 -19.13 -7.13 8.44
N LEU A 38 -18.61 -5.91 8.51
CA LEU A 38 -18.82 -4.89 7.48
C LEU A 38 -18.10 -5.23 6.18
N LEU A 39 -16.85 -5.70 6.25
CA LEU A 39 -16.07 -6.07 5.09
C LEU A 39 -16.60 -7.31 4.36
N HIS A 40 -17.20 -8.26 5.07
CA HIS A 40 -17.87 -9.41 4.45
C HIS A 40 -19.04 -9.03 3.51
N ARG A 41 -19.52 -7.78 3.54
CA ARG A 41 -20.55 -7.30 2.60
C ARG A 41 -20.00 -7.10 1.18
N PHE A 42 -18.69 -7.10 1.01
CA PHE A 42 -18.01 -6.92 -0.27
C PHE A 42 -17.53 -8.29 -0.79
N PRO A 43 -18.08 -8.80 -1.90
CA PRO A 43 -17.80 -10.15 -2.39
C PRO A 43 -16.37 -10.35 -2.91
N ASP A 44 -15.69 -9.26 -3.23
CA ASP A 44 -14.31 -9.21 -3.68
C ASP A 44 -13.28 -9.16 -2.53
N ILE A 45 -13.74 -9.08 -1.26
CA ILE A 45 -12.87 -9.01 -0.09
C ILE A 45 -13.11 -10.23 0.80
N GLU A 46 -12.03 -10.90 1.19
CA GLU A 46 -12.04 -11.99 2.15
C GLU A 46 -11.19 -11.60 3.37
N VAL A 47 -11.81 -11.57 4.56
CA VAL A 47 -11.17 -11.11 5.79
C VAL A 47 -10.90 -12.25 6.72
N PHE A 48 -9.71 -12.30 7.27
CA PHE A 48 -9.36 -13.13 8.43
C PHE A 48 -8.69 -12.28 9.51
N THR A 49 -8.76 -12.73 10.75
CA THR A 49 -8.30 -11.95 11.89
C THR A 49 -7.17 -12.67 12.61
N ALA A 50 -6.19 -11.89 13.10
CA ALA A 50 -5.16 -12.39 13.99
C ALA A 50 -5.08 -11.53 15.24
N GLU A 51 -4.60 -12.12 16.34
CA GLU A 51 -4.27 -11.35 17.52
C GLU A 51 -2.92 -10.67 17.37
N PRO A 52 -2.73 -9.47 17.98
CA PRO A 52 -1.42 -8.83 17.99
C PRO A 52 -0.36 -9.76 18.57
N GLY A 53 0.70 -10.01 17.80
CA GLY A 53 1.80 -10.90 18.17
C GLY A 53 1.69 -12.34 17.64
N ASP A 54 0.53 -12.78 17.15
CA ASP A 54 0.38 -14.07 16.46
C ASP A 54 0.48 -13.90 14.93
N HIS A 55 1.68 -13.60 14.47
CA HIS A 55 1.94 -13.40 13.04
C HIS A 55 1.91 -14.72 12.24
N GLU A 56 2.05 -15.87 12.91
CA GLU A 56 1.96 -17.16 12.22
C GLU A 56 0.53 -17.48 11.78
N SER A 57 -0.47 -17.04 12.54
CA SER A 57 -1.88 -17.21 12.16
C SER A 57 -2.27 -16.37 10.93
N LEU A 58 -1.48 -15.34 10.58
CA LEU A 58 -1.66 -14.56 9.36
C LEU A 58 -1.24 -15.31 8.09
N ARG A 59 -0.44 -16.38 8.24
CA ARG A 59 -0.08 -17.26 7.14
C ARG A 59 -1.18 -18.29 6.95
N GLY A 60 -2.14 -17.96 6.07
CA GLY A 60 -3.16 -18.90 5.62
C GLY A 60 -2.60 -19.87 4.57
N SER A 61 -3.47 -20.32 3.65
CA SER A 61 -3.03 -21.04 2.44
C SER A 61 -2.18 -20.15 1.51
N GLU A 62 -2.37 -18.84 1.58
CA GLU A 62 -1.64 -17.80 0.85
C GLU A 62 -1.39 -16.61 1.76
N ASP A 63 -0.30 -15.87 1.51
CA ASP A 63 -0.03 -14.63 2.24
C ASP A 63 -1.09 -13.57 1.94
N PRO A 64 -1.46 -12.68 2.90
CA PRO A 64 -2.46 -11.66 2.69
C PRO A 64 -2.04 -10.65 1.62
N HIS A 65 -3.00 -10.18 0.81
CA HIS A 65 -2.77 -9.06 -0.10
C HIS A 65 -2.64 -7.74 0.66
N VAL A 66 -3.41 -7.60 1.74
CA VAL A 66 -3.47 -6.40 2.58
C VAL A 66 -3.50 -6.80 4.05
N ILE A 67 -2.76 -6.06 4.88
CA ILE A 67 -2.82 -6.16 6.34
C ILE A 67 -3.37 -4.84 6.88
N LEU A 68 -4.46 -4.90 7.63
CA LEU A 68 -5.01 -3.78 8.40
C LEU A 68 -4.47 -3.85 9.82
N LEU A 69 -3.80 -2.80 10.26
CA LEU A 69 -3.21 -2.69 11.59
C LEU A 69 -3.85 -1.53 12.33
N ASP A 70 -4.42 -1.82 13.51
CA ASP A 70 -4.86 -0.76 14.41
C ASP A 70 -3.67 -0.02 15.03
N LEU A 71 -3.76 1.31 15.10
CA LEU A 71 -2.72 2.15 15.69
C LEU A 71 -2.71 2.05 17.21
N ALA A 72 -3.88 1.89 17.84
CA ALA A 72 -4.09 1.96 19.28
C ALA A 72 -3.99 0.60 19.99
N LEU A 73 -3.09 -0.29 19.57
CA LEU A 73 -2.91 -1.59 20.20
C LEU A 73 -2.52 -1.46 21.67
N GLU A 74 -3.28 -2.09 22.58
CA GLU A 74 -3.03 -2.01 24.03
C GLU A 74 -1.71 -2.67 24.48
N LYS A 75 -1.22 -3.68 23.74
CA LYS A 75 -0.09 -4.54 24.13
C LYS A 75 1.14 -4.38 23.25
N GLY A 76 1.30 -3.29 22.57
CA GLY A 76 2.45 -3.16 21.69
C GLY A 76 2.64 -1.77 21.15
N ASP A 77 3.86 -1.52 20.75
CA ASP A 77 4.20 -0.41 19.90
C ASP A 77 3.80 -0.80 18.48
N SER A 78 2.74 -0.17 17.95
CA SER A 78 2.21 -0.44 16.62
C SER A 78 3.26 -0.26 15.53
N LEU A 79 4.26 0.60 15.74
CA LEU A 79 5.40 0.76 14.83
C LEU A 79 6.30 -0.48 14.82
N GLN A 80 6.58 -1.09 15.98
CA GLN A 80 7.33 -2.34 16.02
C GLN A 80 6.56 -3.49 15.38
N VAL A 81 5.23 -3.55 15.58
CA VAL A 81 4.36 -4.52 14.91
C VAL A 81 4.38 -4.30 13.40
N ALA A 82 4.25 -3.06 12.93
CA ALA A 82 4.33 -2.70 11.52
C ALA A 82 5.68 -3.12 10.90
N THR A 83 6.80 -2.83 11.59
CA THR A 83 8.15 -3.22 11.15
C THR A 83 8.27 -4.73 10.97
N LYS A 84 7.76 -5.50 11.93
CA LYS A 84 7.79 -6.96 11.88
C LYS A 84 6.91 -7.50 10.75
N LEU A 85 5.71 -6.96 10.59
CA LEU A 85 4.79 -7.34 9.51
C LEU A 85 5.39 -7.08 8.13
N ARG A 86 6.06 -5.96 7.93
CA ARG A 86 6.76 -5.65 6.67
C ARG A 86 7.89 -6.63 6.37
N HIS A 87 8.61 -7.07 7.41
CA HIS A 87 9.65 -8.09 7.27
C HIS A 87 9.05 -9.47 6.92
N ASP A 88 8.00 -9.88 7.64
CA ASP A 88 7.39 -11.21 7.51
C ASP A 88 6.52 -11.36 6.25
N PHE A 89 5.90 -10.25 5.78
CA PHE A 89 4.99 -10.18 4.63
C PHE A 89 5.41 -9.07 3.66
N PRO A 90 6.55 -9.16 2.98
CA PRO A 90 7.10 -8.07 2.17
C PRO A 90 6.23 -7.71 0.95
N ASP A 91 5.39 -8.62 0.47
CA ASP A 91 4.52 -8.40 -0.69
C ASP A 91 3.11 -7.92 -0.30
N ALA A 92 2.73 -7.99 0.99
CA ALA A 92 1.47 -7.47 1.49
C ALA A 92 1.47 -5.94 1.57
N GLY A 93 0.35 -5.31 1.23
CA GLY A 93 0.17 -3.89 1.49
C GLY A 93 -0.25 -3.64 2.94
N LEU A 94 0.57 -2.92 3.72
CA LEU A 94 0.24 -2.60 5.10
C LEU A 94 -0.55 -1.30 5.16
N ILE A 95 -1.71 -1.33 5.84
CA ILE A 95 -2.58 -0.17 6.10
C ILE A 95 -2.67 0.02 7.61
N VAL A 96 -2.39 1.24 8.08
CA VAL A 96 -2.60 1.64 9.48
C VAL A 96 -3.94 2.36 9.61
N MET A 97 -4.73 1.97 10.61
CA MET A 97 -6.06 2.52 10.88
C MET A 97 -6.09 3.31 12.18
N ASP A 98 -7.18 4.06 12.39
CA ASP A 98 -7.49 4.84 13.60
C ASP A 98 -6.56 6.05 13.83
N LEU A 99 -5.99 6.61 12.74
CA LEU A 99 -5.13 7.79 12.83
C LEU A 99 -5.89 9.06 13.18
N LEU A 100 -5.26 9.90 14.00
CA LEU A 100 -5.66 11.27 14.25
C LEU A 100 -4.86 12.25 13.35
N PRO A 101 -5.39 13.46 13.03
CA PRO A 101 -4.76 14.40 12.10
C PRO A 101 -3.37 14.91 12.46
N PHE A 102 -2.92 14.71 13.71
CA PHE A 102 -1.68 15.27 14.27
C PHE A 102 -0.78 14.20 14.90
N GLU A 103 -0.79 12.99 14.38
CA GLU A 103 0.09 11.92 14.88
C GLU A 103 1.55 12.18 14.47
N GLU A 104 2.41 12.26 15.49
CA GLU A 104 3.84 12.54 15.31
C GLU A 104 4.58 11.37 14.64
N ASP A 105 4.04 10.14 14.75
CA ASP A 105 4.70 8.92 14.28
C ASP A 105 4.44 8.59 12.79
N LEU A 106 3.71 9.44 12.07
CA LEU A 106 3.34 9.18 10.68
C LEU A 106 4.56 8.93 9.78
N VAL A 107 5.61 9.75 9.96
CA VAL A 107 6.84 9.65 9.16
C VAL A 107 7.54 8.32 9.41
N GLU A 108 7.53 7.84 10.65
CA GLU A 108 8.10 6.55 11.02
C GLU A 108 7.35 5.40 10.36
N PHE A 109 6.00 5.43 10.32
CA PHE A 109 5.20 4.44 9.60
C PHE A 109 5.47 4.46 8.08
N VAL A 110 5.62 5.64 7.48
CA VAL A 110 6.03 5.76 6.08
C VAL A 110 7.44 5.20 5.88
N GLY A 111 8.36 5.47 6.81
CA GLY A 111 9.71 4.92 6.81
C GLY A 111 9.75 3.40 6.87
N VAL A 112 8.84 2.78 7.62
CA VAL A 112 8.68 1.32 7.68
C VAL A 112 8.06 0.75 6.39
N GLY A 113 7.43 1.57 5.55
CA GLY A 113 6.81 1.13 4.31
C GLY A 113 5.32 0.80 4.43
N VAL A 114 4.60 1.52 5.29
CA VAL A 114 3.13 1.49 5.31
C VAL A 114 2.61 2.07 4.01
N ALA A 115 1.73 1.34 3.33
CA ALA A 115 1.21 1.68 2.01
C ALA A 115 -0.12 2.44 2.07
N GLY A 116 -0.80 2.43 3.21
CA GLY A 116 -2.09 3.11 3.35
C GLY A 116 -2.35 3.58 4.77
N PHE A 117 -3.12 4.66 4.86
CA PHE A 117 -3.53 5.25 6.13
C PHE A 117 -5.03 5.51 6.11
N VAL A 118 -5.71 5.13 7.18
CA VAL A 118 -7.15 5.34 7.37
C VAL A 118 -7.36 6.16 8.64
N MET A 119 -8.01 7.30 8.48
CA MET A 119 -8.29 8.21 9.60
C MET A 119 -9.36 7.64 10.52
N LYS A 120 -9.35 8.07 11.78
CA LYS A 120 -10.33 7.65 12.79
C LYS A 120 -11.79 7.95 12.42
N ASP A 121 -12.02 9.01 11.67
CA ASP A 121 -13.33 9.45 11.20
C ASP A 121 -13.67 8.97 9.76
N ALA A 122 -12.84 8.07 9.20
CA ALA A 122 -13.06 7.53 7.87
C ALA A 122 -14.35 6.70 7.79
N THR A 123 -15.00 6.75 6.64
CA THR A 123 -16.17 5.92 6.36
C THR A 123 -15.78 4.51 5.94
N LEU A 124 -16.74 3.58 5.95
CA LEU A 124 -16.53 2.23 5.42
C LEU A 124 -16.12 2.25 3.94
N ASP A 125 -16.68 3.17 3.16
CA ASP A 125 -16.35 3.31 1.73
C ASP A 125 -14.90 3.79 1.55
N ASP A 126 -14.39 4.67 2.41
CA ASP A 126 -13.00 5.11 2.40
C ASP A 126 -12.06 3.95 2.75
N LEU A 127 -12.39 3.15 3.76
CA LEU A 127 -11.62 1.95 4.13
C LEU A 127 -11.55 0.97 2.96
N VAL A 128 -12.69 0.66 2.34
CA VAL A 128 -12.76 -0.28 1.21
C VAL A 128 -12.01 0.25 -0.01
N ALA A 129 -12.12 1.54 -0.31
CA ALA A 129 -11.38 2.18 -1.39
C ALA A 129 -9.86 2.10 -1.15
N THR A 130 -9.42 2.33 0.10
CA THR A 130 -8.01 2.21 0.50
C THR A 130 -7.51 0.78 0.35
N ILE A 131 -8.27 -0.22 0.85
CA ILE A 131 -7.93 -1.65 0.70
C ILE A 131 -7.73 -2.01 -0.77
N ARG A 132 -8.66 -1.64 -1.65
CA ARG A 132 -8.58 -1.95 -3.08
C ARG A 132 -7.39 -1.27 -3.76
N SER A 133 -7.14 -0.01 -3.42
CA SER A 133 -6.02 0.74 -3.97
C SER A 133 -4.68 0.14 -3.55
N VAL A 134 -4.52 -0.18 -2.27
CA VAL A 134 -3.30 -0.79 -1.72
C VAL A 134 -3.09 -2.20 -2.26
N ALA A 135 -4.14 -3.01 -2.41
CA ALA A 135 -4.04 -4.32 -3.05
C ALA A 135 -3.54 -4.25 -4.51
N MET A 136 -3.80 -3.13 -5.20
CA MET A 136 -3.27 -2.86 -6.54
C MET A 136 -1.85 -2.26 -6.53
N GLY A 137 -1.26 -2.08 -5.34
CA GLY A 137 0.08 -1.52 -5.15
C GLY A 137 0.14 0.00 -5.23
N ALA A 138 -0.97 0.70 -5.00
CA ALA A 138 -0.97 2.14 -4.77
C ALA A 138 -0.60 2.44 -3.32
N GLU A 139 -0.04 3.62 -3.07
CA GLU A 139 0.05 4.20 -1.74
C GLU A 139 -1.08 5.21 -1.54
N VAL A 140 -1.73 5.15 -0.39
CA VAL A 140 -2.89 5.98 -0.07
C VAL A 140 -2.61 6.79 1.18
N LEU A 141 -2.39 8.08 0.99
CA LEU A 141 -2.16 9.03 2.06
C LEU A 141 -3.33 10.01 2.16
N PRO A 142 -4.00 10.13 3.32
CA PRO A 142 -5.03 11.13 3.52
C PRO A 142 -4.51 12.55 3.25
N PRO A 143 -5.29 13.42 2.58
CA PRO A 143 -4.85 14.78 2.24
C PRO A 143 -4.38 15.60 3.46
N GLN A 144 -4.95 15.33 4.63
CA GLN A 144 -4.61 16.00 5.88
C GLN A 144 -3.16 15.74 6.32
N LEU A 145 -2.61 14.60 5.94
CA LEU A 145 -1.26 14.16 6.32
C LEU A 145 -0.19 14.55 5.30
N VAL A 146 -0.59 14.92 4.09
CA VAL A 146 0.33 15.26 3.00
C VAL A 146 1.25 16.42 3.39
N GLY A 147 0.70 17.50 3.96
CA GLY A 147 1.46 18.67 4.36
C GLY A 147 2.51 18.39 5.45
N SER A 148 2.14 17.61 6.44
CA SER A 148 3.05 17.21 7.53
C SER A 148 4.19 16.35 7.01
N LEU A 149 3.87 15.38 6.17
CA LEU A 149 4.86 14.49 5.57
C LEU A 149 5.85 15.25 4.69
N PHE A 150 5.39 16.14 3.80
CA PHE A 150 6.28 16.96 2.98
C PHE A 150 7.19 17.86 3.82
N SER A 151 6.68 18.46 4.89
CA SER A 151 7.46 19.30 5.79
C SER A 151 8.57 18.50 6.48
N GLU A 152 8.27 17.27 6.89
CA GLU A 152 9.23 16.40 7.56
C GLU A 152 10.31 15.89 6.58
N ILE A 153 9.91 15.42 5.40
CA ILE A 153 10.85 15.00 4.35
C ILE A 153 11.78 16.16 3.94
N ALA A 154 11.24 17.37 3.79
CA ALA A 154 12.05 18.55 3.47
C ALA A 154 13.05 18.87 4.59
N ARG A 155 12.65 18.72 5.86
CA ARG A 155 13.53 18.91 7.01
C ARG A 155 14.66 17.86 7.03
N GLU A 156 14.35 16.62 6.76
CA GLU A 156 15.32 15.52 6.73
C GLU A 156 16.31 15.67 5.56
N ALA A 157 15.82 16.02 4.38
CA ALA A 157 16.67 16.29 3.20
C ALA A 157 17.65 17.45 3.44
N LEU A 158 17.24 18.49 4.16
CA LEU A 158 18.11 19.61 4.53
C LEU A 158 19.14 19.22 5.60
N SER A 159 18.86 18.21 6.42
CA SER A 159 19.76 17.76 7.49
C SER A 159 20.79 16.72 7.03
N THR A 160 20.51 15.97 5.97
CA THR A 160 21.31 14.82 5.52
C THR A 160 22.22 15.14 4.31
N GLY A 161 22.25 16.37 3.78
CA GLY A 161 23.14 16.75 2.66
C GLY A 161 22.87 15.94 1.39
N GLY A 162 22.16 16.57 0.46
CA GLY A 162 21.95 16.35 -0.95
C GLY A 162 22.08 14.97 -1.63
N PRO A 163 21.68 14.90 -2.90
CA PRO A 163 21.37 13.67 -3.65
C PRO A 163 22.59 12.91 -4.20
N GLU A 164 23.70 12.81 -3.46
CA GLU A 164 24.94 12.13 -3.92
C GLU A 164 24.87 10.57 -3.94
N VAL A 165 23.81 9.96 -3.40
CA VAL A 165 23.77 8.49 -3.20
C VAL A 165 23.40 7.73 -4.49
N LEU A 166 22.74 8.35 -5.45
CA LEU A 166 22.14 7.66 -6.60
C LEU A 166 23.10 7.32 -7.73
N ASP A 167 24.11 8.10 -7.95
CA ASP A 167 25.12 7.85 -9.03
C ASP A 167 26.03 6.65 -8.73
N SER A 168 26.11 6.23 -7.47
CA SER A 168 26.95 5.11 -7.04
C SER A 168 26.29 3.73 -7.15
N VAL A 169 24.95 3.66 -7.24
CA VAL A 169 24.19 2.40 -7.26
C VAL A 169 23.89 1.97 -8.70
N ARG A 170 24.39 0.79 -9.10
CA ARG A 170 24.10 0.23 -10.45
C ARG A 170 22.67 -0.24 -10.57
N MET A 171 21.78 0.62 -11.07
CA MET A 171 20.42 0.28 -11.47
C MET A 171 20.40 -0.37 -12.86
N THR A 172 19.61 -1.43 -13.03
CA THR A 172 19.31 -1.98 -14.37
C THR A 172 18.42 -1.02 -15.15
N SER A 173 18.42 -1.11 -16.48
CA SER A 173 17.51 -0.31 -17.32
C SER A 173 16.05 -0.49 -16.92
N ARG A 174 15.67 -1.73 -16.54
CA ARG A 174 14.30 -2.05 -16.15
C ARG A 174 13.90 -1.43 -14.82
N GLU A 175 14.81 -1.40 -13.86
CA GLU A 175 14.59 -0.73 -12.57
C GLU A 175 14.44 0.79 -12.76
N ARG A 176 15.21 1.40 -13.64
CA ARG A 176 15.05 2.84 -13.98
C ARG A 176 13.68 3.13 -14.60
N GLU A 177 13.25 2.35 -15.59
CA GLU A 177 11.90 2.48 -16.16
C GLU A 177 10.80 2.37 -15.10
N VAL A 178 10.93 1.47 -14.13
CA VAL A 178 9.99 1.33 -13.03
C VAL A 178 10.02 2.57 -12.12
N ILE A 179 11.20 3.09 -11.80
CA ILE A 179 11.37 4.31 -11.00
C ILE A 179 10.70 5.51 -11.68
N ASP A 180 10.94 5.73 -12.97
CA ASP A 180 10.36 6.84 -13.72
C ASP A 180 8.82 6.79 -13.65
N LEU A 181 8.23 5.61 -13.83
CA LEU A 181 6.78 5.43 -13.75
C LEU A 181 6.22 5.58 -12.31
N ILE A 182 7.04 5.31 -11.30
CA ILE A 182 6.71 5.59 -9.90
C ILE A 182 6.69 7.10 -9.65
N ALA A 183 7.68 7.82 -10.16
CA ALA A 183 7.74 9.28 -10.06
C ALA A 183 6.56 9.96 -10.78
N GLU A 184 6.03 9.33 -11.85
CA GLU A 184 4.78 9.74 -12.50
C GLU A 184 3.51 9.40 -11.68
N GLY A 185 3.63 8.71 -10.54
CA GLY A 185 2.51 8.34 -9.66
C GLY A 185 1.71 7.12 -10.12
N LEU A 186 2.20 6.28 -11.04
CA LEU A 186 1.47 5.12 -11.56
C LEU A 186 1.39 3.99 -10.53
N SER A 187 0.24 3.34 -10.40
CA SER A 187 0.10 2.12 -9.58
C SER A 187 0.85 0.93 -10.19
N ASN A 188 1.14 -0.10 -9.40
CA ASN A 188 1.83 -1.32 -9.90
C ASN A 188 1.08 -1.97 -11.07
N LYS A 189 -0.26 -1.92 -11.07
CA LYS A 189 -1.08 -2.40 -12.19
C LYS A 189 -0.87 -1.56 -13.45
N ALA A 190 -0.83 -0.23 -13.31
CA ALA A 190 -0.59 0.67 -14.42
C ALA A 190 0.83 0.51 -14.98
N ILE A 191 1.83 0.37 -14.10
CA ILE A 191 3.23 0.07 -14.46
C ILE A 191 3.30 -1.27 -15.20
N GLY A 192 2.68 -2.31 -14.65
CA GLY A 192 2.63 -3.63 -15.30
C GLY A 192 2.06 -3.57 -16.71
N ASN A 193 0.95 -2.87 -16.90
CA ASN A 193 0.34 -2.64 -18.21
C ASN A 193 1.26 -1.87 -19.15
N ARG A 194 1.89 -0.80 -18.67
CA ARG A 194 2.81 0.04 -19.48
C ARG A 194 4.04 -0.71 -19.92
N LEU A 195 4.58 -1.55 -19.05
CA LEU A 195 5.81 -2.31 -19.26
C LEU A 195 5.57 -3.73 -19.79
N GLN A 196 4.31 -4.16 -19.98
CA GLN A 196 3.89 -5.49 -20.40
C GLN A 196 4.44 -6.63 -19.51
N ILE A 197 4.41 -6.43 -18.19
CA ILE A 197 4.81 -7.41 -17.18
C ILE A 197 3.70 -7.57 -16.13
N SER A 198 3.74 -8.66 -15.36
CA SER A 198 2.78 -8.90 -14.30
C SER A 198 2.95 -7.90 -13.15
N THR A 199 1.87 -7.62 -12.41
CA THR A 199 1.91 -6.81 -11.18
C THR A 199 2.88 -7.41 -10.15
N HIS A 200 2.97 -8.74 -10.08
CA HIS A 200 3.94 -9.43 -9.23
C HIS A 200 5.39 -9.12 -9.64
N THR A 201 5.67 -9.09 -10.94
CA THR A 201 6.99 -8.71 -11.46
C THR A 201 7.33 -7.26 -11.10
N VAL A 202 6.35 -6.34 -11.16
CA VAL A 202 6.54 -4.96 -10.72
C VAL A 202 6.88 -4.89 -9.23
N LYS A 203 6.14 -5.63 -8.37
CA LYS A 203 6.45 -5.72 -6.93
C LYS A 203 7.87 -6.25 -6.67
N SER A 204 8.32 -7.24 -7.44
CA SER A 204 9.69 -7.76 -7.33
C SER A 204 10.75 -6.72 -7.73
N HIS A 205 10.51 -5.94 -8.80
CA HIS A 205 11.40 -4.82 -9.16
C HIS A 205 11.43 -3.74 -8.07
N LEU A 206 10.26 -3.38 -7.51
CA LEU A 206 10.16 -2.44 -6.41
C LEU A 206 10.99 -2.86 -5.20
N ARG A 207 10.87 -4.12 -4.78
CA ARG A 207 11.66 -4.65 -3.66
C ARG A 207 13.16 -4.54 -3.93
N ASN A 208 13.61 -4.95 -5.11
CA ASN A 208 15.02 -4.86 -5.49
C ASN A 208 15.53 -3.41 -5.54
N ILE A 209 14.69 -2.46 -6.02
CA ILE A 209 14.99 -1.03 -6.03
C ILE A 209 15.15 -0.51 -4.59
N MET A 210 14.19 -0.81 -3.72
CA MET A 210 14.22 -0.39 -2.32
C MET A 210 15.44 -0.96 -1.59
N GLU A 211 15.77 -2.24 -1.77
CA GLU A 211 16.96 -2.86 -1.20
C GLU A 211 18.25 -2.17 -1.69
N LYS A 212 18.37 -1.90 -2.99
CA LYS A 212 19.55 -1.26 -3.57
C LYS A 212 19.76 0.18 -3.09
N LEU A 213 18.66 0.92 -2.91
CA LEU A 213 18.68 2.32 -2.50
C LEU A 213 18.62 2.49 -0.97
N ASN A 214 18.51 1.40 -0.22
CA ASN A 214 18.24 1.42 1.22
C ASN A 214 17.02 2.26 1.59
N LEU A 215 15.96 2.15 0.76
CA LEU A 215 14.66 2.78 0.96
C LEU A 215 13.65 1.77 1.47
N HIS A 216 12.65 2.23 2.21
CA HIS A 216 11.69 1.35 2.88
C HIS A 216 10.26 1.51 2.33
N SER A 217 10.00 2.53 1.51
CA SER A 217 8.70 2.73 0.89
C SER A 217 8.81 3.19 -0.57
N ARG A 218 7.74 2.91 -1.34
CA ARG A 218 7.57 3.43 -2.69
C ARG A 218 7.53 4.96 -2.71
N LEU A 219 6.91 5.57 -1.67
CA LEU A 219 6.83 7.01 -1.55
C LEU A 219 8.23 7.64 -1.44
N GLN A 220 9.14 7.01 -0.70
CA GLN A 220 10.53 7.45 -0.64
C GLN A 220 11.20 7.40 -2.03
N ILE A 221 10.91 6.38 -2.84
CA ILE A 221 11.38 6.35 -4.25
C ILE A 221 10.81 7.53 -5.02
N ALA A 222 9.48 7.75 -4.96
CA ALA A 222 8.82 8.83 -5.69
C ALA A 222 9.37 10.21 -5.33
N VAL A 223 9.53 10.51 -4.03
CA VAL A 223 10.07 11.79 -3.54
C VAL A 223 11.52 11.99 -3.99
N HIS A 224 12.33 10.95 -3.90
CA HIS A 224 13.75 11.02 -4.23
C HIS A 224 13.99 11.32 -5.71
N TYR A 225 13.16 10.77 -6.61
CA TYR A 225 13.29 10.96 -8.05
C TYR A 225 12.45 12.11 -8.63
N ALA A 226 11.42 12.59 -7.95
CA ALA A 226 10.66 13.76 -8.40
C ALA A 226 11.54 15.05 -8.39
N HIS A 227 12.61 15.09 -7.61
CA HIS A 227 13.55 16.21 -7.57
C HIS A 227 14.52 16.24 -8.77
N ASP A 228 14.94 15.07 -9.27
CA ASP A 228 15.89 14.98 -10.39
C ASP A 228 15.27 15.43 -11.73
N GLY A 229 13.96 15.32 -11.90
CA GLY A 229 13.25 15.74 -13.12
C GLY A 229 13.12 17.25 -13.31
N SER A 230 13.40 18.05 -12.28
CA SER A 230 13.21 19.51 -12.33
C SER A 230 14.45 20.30 -12.80
N GLU A 231 15.61 19.68 -12.92
CA GLU A 231 16.85 20.38 -13.32
C GLU A 231 17.24 20.22 -14.80
N MET A 232 16.44 19.48 -15.60
CA MET A 232 16.67 19.33 -17.05
C MET A 232 15.60 19.98 -17.91
N GLY A 233 15.10 21.15 -17.55
CA GLY A 233 14.15 21.96 -18.33
C GLY A 233 14.69 23.34 -18.63
#